data_dd02f2111554723cadb0d3bf564088b4
#
_entry.id   dd02f2111554723cadb0d3bf564088b4
#
_cell.length_a   1.000
_cell.length_b   1.000
_cell.length_c   1.000
_cell.angle_alpha   90.00
_cell.angle_beta   90.00
_cell.angle_gamma   90.00
#
_symmetry.space_group_name_H-M   'P 1'
#
loop_
_entity.id
_entity.type
_entity.pdbx_description
1 polymer ?
#
loop_
_entity_poly.entity_id
_entity_poly.type
_entity_poly.pdbx_seq_one_letter_code
_entity_poly.pdbx_strand_id
1 'polypeptide(L)'
;MTRAFNFSAGPATLPESVLRQAQEEMVEWNGVGASIVEISHRSADFMAVAAAAEADLRTLLSIPDDYAVLFTSGGATTIQALLPLNFAAPGQAVDYVVSGHWGKTAVKQATPYVDVRVAADGQPGGYVDIPPVASWTLSPHAAYVHITANETIHGVEFRDTPDVGTLPLFADFSSSIASEPLDIRRYGLIYAGAQKNLGPVGISVVIVRRELLERAGQPRADIFNYASHVARDSMLNTPPTWNWYLLGLTVKWMLEQGGVAAFAQRNAEKAALVYGAIDGSGGFYRNQVMPTVRSRMNIPFFLGDEQLDALFVSESKAAGLLALKGHKAVGGIRASLYNAMPVAGAQALVAFMHDFQQRHG
;
A
#
# COMPACT_ATOMS: atom_id res chain seq x y z
N MET A 1 -15.84 -21.24 -14.73
CA MET A 1 -15.49 -21.36 -13.28
C MET A 1 -15.65 -19.99 -12.64
N THR A 2 -16.28 -19.90 -11.49
CA THR A 2 -16.37 -18.68 -10.71
C THR A 2 -14.99 -18.38 -10.11
N ARG A 3 -14.50 -17.14 -10.19
CA ARG A 3 -13.23 -16.77 -9.55
C ARG A 3 -13.34 -16.90 -8.03
N ALA A 4 -12.31 -17.49 -7.41
CA ALA A 4 -12.16 -17.53 -5.97
C ALA A 4 -11.90 -16.13 -5.38
N PHE A 5 -12.27 -15.89 -4.14
CA PHE A 5 -11.94 -14.67 -3.41
C PHE A 5 -10.49 -14.75 -2.90
N ASN A 6 -9.63 -13.88 -3.41
CA ASN A 6 -8.20 -13.87 -3.06
C ASN A 6 -7.90 -12.79 -2.02
N PHE A 7 -7.64 -13.20 -0.78
CA PHE A 7 -7.31 -12.33 0.36
C PHE A 7 -5.80 -12.07 0.51
N SER A 8 -5.02 -12.27 -0.57
CA SER A 8 -3.57 -12.04 -0.51
C SER A 8 -3.22 -10.61 -0.14
N ALA A 9 -2.22 -10.47 0.73
CA ALA A 9 -1.73 -9.17 1.16
C ALA A 9 -0.82 -8.46 0.15
N GLY A 10 -0.45 -9.15 -0.93
CA GLY A 10 0.35 -8.65 -2.05
C GLY A 10 1.28 -9.73 -2.63
N PRO A 11 1.25 -9.94 -3.97
CA PRO A 11 0.32 -9.33 -4.92
C PRO A 11 -1.13 -9.62 -4.57
N ALA A 12 -1.97 -8.58 -4.64
CA ALA A 12 -3.36 -8.65 -4.23
C ALA A 12 -4.30 -8.98 -5.40
N THR A 13 -5.57 -9.18 -5.08
CA THR A 13 -6.60 -9.32 -6.12
C THR A 13 -6.68 -8.07 -7.00
N LEU A 14 -6.93 -8.25 -8.30
CA LEU A 14 -7.21 -7.19 -9.25
C LEU A 14 -8.67 -7.26 -9.68
N PRO A 15 -9.27 -6.13 -10.12
CA PRO A 15 -10.62 -6.13 -10.67
C PRO A 15 -10.72 -7.08 -11.88
N GLU A 16 -11.77 -7.89 -11.95
CA GLU A 16 -11.92 -8.83 -13.06
C GLU A 16 -12.09 -8.13 -14.40
N SER A 17 -12.80 -6.99 -14.43
CA SER A 17 -12.95 -6.18 -15.65
C SER A 17 -11.60 -5.70 -16.19
N VAL A 18 -10.70 -5.24 -15.32
CA VAL A 18 -9.33 -4.85 -15.69
C VAL A 18 -8.55 -6.03 -16.27
N LEU A 19 -8.64 -7.20 -15.65
CA LEU A 19 -7.95 -8.39 -16.16
C LEU A 19 -8.49 -8.87 -17.49
N ARG A 20 -9.81 -8.76 -17.74
CA ARG A 20 -10.43 -9.10 -19.02
C ARG A 20 -10.03 -8.15 -20.13
N GLN A 21 -10.08 -6.83 -19.83
CA GLN A 21 -9.61 -5.83 -20.79
C GLN A 21 -8.13 -6.06 -21.14
N ALA A 22 -7.29 -6.26 -20.14
CA ALA A 22 -5.87 -6.57 -20.35
C ALA A 22 -5.65 -7.85 -21.18
N GLN A 23 -6.48 -8.87 -21.00
CA GLN A 23 -6.44 -10.11 -21.78
C GLN A 23 -6.80 -9.87 -23.26
N GLU A 24 -7.83 -9.07 -23.51
CA GLU A 24 -8.28 -8.72 -24.88
C GLU A 24 -7.21 -7.90 -25.61
N GLU A 25 -6.55 -6.98 -24.91
CA GLU A 25 -5.55 -6.07 -25.46
C GLU A 25 -4.10 -6.64 -25.42
N MET A 26 -3.92 -7.87 -24.93
CA MET A 26 -2.60 -8.50 -24.80
C MET A 26 -1.95 -8.80 -26.17
N VAL A 27 -2.73 -9.13 -27.19
CA VAL A 27 -2.20 -9.50 -28.51
C VAL A 27 -2.19 -8.29 -29.44
N GLU A 28 -3.23 -7.48 -29.41
CA GLU A 28 -3.39 -6.31 -30.23
C GLU A 28 -4.04 -5.21 -29.41
N TRP A 29 -3.39 -4.04 -29.35
CA TRP A 29 -3.85 -2.91 -28.57
C TRP A 29 -4.32 -1.77 -29.47
N ASN A 30 -5.59 -1.38 -29.32
CA ASN A 30 -6.18 -0.15 -29.88
C ASN A 30 -6.01 0.04 -31.39
N GLY A 31 -5.98 -1.04 -32.17
CA GLY A 31 -5.84 -0.99 -33.64
C GLY A 31 -4.42 -0.69 -34.14
N VAL A 32 -3.41 -0.75 -33.26
CA VAL A 32 -2.01 -0.48 -33.61
C VAL A 32 -1.36 -1.66 -34.35
N GLY A 33 -1.96 -2.87 -34.27
CA GLY A 33 -1.42 -4.08 -34.86
C GLY A 33 -0.26 -4.69 -34.08
N ALA A 34 -0.09 -4.29 -32.82
CA ALA A 34 0.91 -4.81 -31.89
C ALA A 34 0.36 -4.81 -30.46
N SER A 35 0.93 -5.66 -29.60
CA SER A 35 0.64 -5.69 -28.17
C SER A 35 1.11 -4.41 -27.47
N ILE A 36 0.39 -3.93 -26.46
CA ILE A 36 0.86 -2.86 -25.57
C ILE A 36 2.23 -3.20 -24.92
N VAL A 37 2.55 -4.47 -24.76
CA VAL A 37 3.85 -4.94 -24.23
C VAL A 37 5.00 -4.69 -25.18
N GLU A 38 4.73 -4.64 -26.49
CA GLU A 38 5.73 -4.48 -27.55
C GLU A 38 5.91 -3.01 -27.96
N ILE A 39 4.98 -2.13 -27.58
CA ILE A 39 5.00 -0.71 -27.95
C ILE A 39 6.12 -0.01 -27.18
N SER A 40 6.94 0.77 -27.93
CA SER A 40 8.01 1.54 -27.33
C SER A 40 7.46 2.57 -26.32
N HIS A 41 8.06 2.65 -25.15
CA HIS A 41 7.73 3.67 -24.15
C HIS A 41 7.97 5.12 -24.63
N ARG A 42 8.65 5.31 -25.79
CA ARG A 42 8.89 6.61 -26.41
C ARG A 42 7.94 6.90 -27.58
N SER A 43 7.04 5.97 -27.91
CA SER A 43 5.99 6.23 -28.91
C SER A 43 4.93 7.16 -28.36
N ALA A 44 4.25 7.88 -29.26
CA ALA A 44 3.13 8.74 -28.90
C ALA A 44 2.02 7.96 -28.18
N ASP A 45 1.79 6.71 -28.59
CA ASP A 45 0.76 5.83 -28.00
C ASP A 45 1.04 5.54 -26.54
N PHE A 46 2.26 5.08 -26.22
CA PHE A 46 2.59 4.77 -24.82
C PHE A 46 2.69 6.05 -23.96
N MET A 47 3.21 7.15 -24.52
CA MET A 47 3.22 8.45 -23.82
C MET A 47 1.80 8.89 -23.46
N ALA A 48 0.81 8.66 -24.33
CA ALA A 48 -0.60 8.94 -24.03
C ALA A 48 -1.15 8.03 -22.92
N VAL A 49 -0.80 6.75 -22.91
CA VAL A 49 -1.16 5.81 -21.82
C VAL A 49 -0.60 6.28 -20.48
N ALA A 50 0.67 6.65 -20.45
CA ALA A 50 1.33 7.10 -19.23
C ALA A 50 0.75 8.43 -18.71
N ALA A 51 0.50 9.39 -19.61
CA ALA A 51 -0.11 10.66 -19.25
C ALA A 51 -1.54 10.49 -18.72
N ALA A 52 -2.34 9.62 -19.35
CA ALA A 52 -3.69 9.31 -18.88
C ALA A 52 -3.67 8.67 -17.48
N ALA A 53 -2.76 7.71 -17.25
CA ALA A 53 -2.62 7.07 -15.93
C ALA A 53 -2.24 8.08 -14.84
N GLU A 54 -1.36 9.04 -15.12
CA GLU A 54 -1.02 10.11 -14.18
C GLU A 54 -2.21 11.05 -13.94
N ALA A 55 -2.90 11.48 -14.99
CA ALA A 55 -4.05 12.37 -14.89
C ALA A 55 -5.19 11.74 -14.07
N ASP A 56 -5.48 10.46 -14.31
CA ASP A 56 -6.47 9.69 -13.57
C ASP A 56 -6.06 9.54 -12.09
N LEU A 57 -4.79 9.27 -11.81
CA LEU A 57 -4.28 9.17 -10.43
C LEU A 57 -4.36 10.51 -9.71
N ARG A 58 -4.03 11.62 -10.38
CA ARG A 58 -4.18 12.98 -9.84
C ARG A 58 -5.63 13.28 -9.51
N THR A 59 -6.53 12.92 -10.39
CA THR A 59 -7.98 13.07 -10.17
C THR A 59 -8.46 12.21 -9.00
N LEU A 60 -8.08 10.93 -8.97
CA LEU A 60 -8.50 9.97 -7.94
C LEU A 60 -8.09 10.42 -6.53
N LEU A 61 -6.86 10.93 -6.39
CA LEU A 61 -6.27 11.30 -5.09
C LEU A 61 -6.30 12.80 -4.82
N SER A 62 -6.86 13.62 -5.74
CA SER A 62 -6.84 15.09 -5.65
C SER A 62 -5.44 15.65 -5.45
N ILE A 63 -4.45 15.16 -6.24
CA ILE A 63 -3.05 15.56 -6.12
C ILE A 63 -2.86 16.98 -6.65
N PRO A 64 -2.34 17.92 -5.84
CA PRO A 64 -2.11 19.30 -6.26
C PRO A 64 -0.98 19.42 -7.30
N ASP A 65 -0.96 20.53 -8.08
CA ASP A 65 0.02 20.75 -9.14
C ASP A 65 1.46 20.99 -8.62
N ASP A 66 1.58 21.43 -7.38
CA ASP A 66 2.86 21.60 -6.68
C ASP A 66 3.49 20.27 -6.22
N TYR A 67 2.83 19.14 -6.53
CA TYR A 67 3.37 17.80 -6.36
C TYR A 67 3.78 17.17 -7.70
N ALA A 68 4.93 16.52 -7.71
CA ALA A 68 5.33 15.62 -8.77
C ALA A 68 4.79 14.20 -8.49
N VAL A 69 4.40 13.50 -9.55
CA VAL A 69 4.07 12.08 -9.52
C VAL A 69 5.13 11.32 -10.28
N LEU A 70 5.66 10.28 -9.66
CA LEU A 70 6.68 9.41 -10.25
C LEU A 70 6.15 7.98 -10.29
N PHE A 71 6.40 7.32 -11.42
CA PHE A 71 6.19 5.88 -11.58
C PHE A 71 7.56 5.21 -11.64
N THR A 72 7.88 4.42 -10.61
CA THR A 72 9.21 3.83 -10.45
C THR A 72 9.16 2.31 -10.53
N SER A 73 10.21 1.71 -11.09
CA SER A 73 10.36 0.25 -11.08
C SER A 73 10.65 -0.25 -9.67
N GLY A 74 10.11 -1.42 -9.33
CA GLY A 74 10.32 -2.05 -8.03
C GLY A 74 9.15 -1.89 -7.07
N GLY A 75 9.42 -2.02 -5.78
CA GLY A 75 8.43 -1.96 -4.71
C GLY A 75 8.82 -0.96 -3.62
N ALA A 76 7.99 -0.87 -2.56
CA ALA A 76 8.20 0.04 -1.45
C ALA A 76 9.60 -0.06 -0.81
N THR A 77 10.18 -1.24 -0.73
CA THR A 77 11.53 -1.44 -0.17
C THR A 77 12.62 -0.70 -0.96
N THR A 78 12.49 -0.64 -2.29
CA THR A 78 13.39 0.18 -3.12
C THR A 78 13.23 1.67 -2.79
N ILE A 79 11.98 2.13 -2.65
CA ILE A 79 11.72 3.53 -2.29
C ILE A 79 12.29 3.86 -0.91
N GLN A 80 12.12 2.99 0.09
CA GLN A 80 12.66 3.18 1.44
C GLN A 80 14.18 3.43 1.45
N ALA A 81 14.94 2.77 0.57
CA ALA A 81 16.36 3.01 0.39
C ALA A 81 16.64 4.34 -0.36
N LEU A 82 15.78 4.72 -1.30
CA LEU A 82 15.96 5.93 -2.10
C LEU A 82 15.58 7.22 -1.37
N LEU A 83 14.69 7.17 -0.37
CA LEU A 83 14.29 8.34 0.40
C LEU A 83 15.49 9.08 1.01
N PRO A 84 16.35 8.45 1.82
CA PRO A 84 17.50 9.15 2.39
C PRO A 84 18.48 9.63 1.33
N LEU A 85 18.66 8.89 0.24
CA LEU A 85 19.52 9.29 -0.86
C LEU A 85 19.05 10.58 -1.56
N ASN A 86 17.73 10.80 -1.64
CA ASN A 86 17.17 11.94 -2.34
C ASN A 86 16.93 13.15 -1.43
N PHE A 87 16.64 12.96 -0.16
CA PHE A 87 16.05 14.02 0.67
C PHE A 87 16.85 14.37 1.93
N ALA A 88 17.92 13.64 2.25
CA ALA A 88 18.77 13.94 3.39
C ALA A 88 20.20 14.28 2.94
N ALA A 89 20.71 15.44 3.36
CA ALA A 89 22.09 15.82 3.12
C ALA A 89 23.05 14.88 3.90
N PRO A 90 24.34 14.79 3.50
CA PRO A 90 25.34 14.03 4.25
C PRO A 90 25.37 14.41 5.73
N GLY A 91 25.21 13.44 6.62
CA GLY A 91 25.21 13.65 8.08
C GLY A 91 23.92 14.23 8.66
N GLN A 92 22.90 14.49 7.85
CA GLN A 92 21.59 14.94 8.34
C GLN A 92 20.81 13.75 8.90
N ALA A 93 20.17 13.96 10.07
CA ALA A 93 19.31 12.97 10.69
C ALA A 93 17.97 12.85 9.96
N VAL A 94 17.36 11.66 10.05
CA VAL A 94 15.99 11.36 9.64
C VAL A 94 15.27 10.65 10.79
N ASP A 95 14.01 10.99 11.02
CA ASP A 95 13.22 10.42 12.09
C ASP A 95 12.23 9.37 11.55
N TYR A 96 12.13 8.25 12.24
CA TYR A 96 11.19 7.18 11.91
C TYR A 96 10.27 6.87 13.08
N VAL A 97 8.99 6.70 12.79
CA VAL A 97 8.02 6.14 13.74
C VAL A 97 7.76 4.69 13.33
N VAL A 98 8.12 3.78 14.20
CA VAL A 98 8.03 2.34 13.98
C VAL A 98 6.76 1.80 14.61
N SER A 99 5.71 1.66 13.82
CA SER A 99 4.41 1.11 14.25
C SER A 99 4.25 -0.39 13.91
N GLY A 100 5.26 -1.00 13.26
CA GLY A 100 5.23 -2.41 12.89
C GLY A 100 6.42 -2.86 12.06
N HIS A 101 6.25 -4.00 11.39
CA HIS A 101 7.31 -4.65 10.62
C HIS A 101 7.84 -3.78 9.46
N TRP A 102 6.95 -3.07 8.76
CA TRP A 102 7.35 -2.28 7.60
C TRP A 102 8.06 -1.00 8.01
N GLY A 103 7.65 -0.36 9.10
CA GLY A 103 8.39 0.74 9.71
C GLY A 103 9.81 0.32 10.12
N LYS A 104 9.95 -0.87 10.75
CA LYS A 104 11.26 -1.44 11.08
C LYS A 104 12.10 -1.76 9.83
N THR A 105 11.45 -2.22 8.75
CA THR A 105 12.13 -2.45 7.47
C THR A 105 12.60 -1.14 6.86
N ALA A 106 11.80 -0.08 6.92
CA ALA A 106 12.18 1.24 6.41
C ALA A 106 13.41 1.81 7.14
N VAL A 107 13.46 1.70 8.47
CA VAL A 107 14.66 2.01 9.27
C VAL A 107 15.88 1.26 8.75
N LYS A 108 15.77 -0.07 8.58
CA LYS A 108 16.87 -0.91 8.08
C LYS A 108 17.37 -0.46 6.71
N GLN A 109 16.48 -0.04 5.80
CA GLN A 109 16.87 0.39 4.46
C GLN A 109 17.55 1.77 4.46
N ALA A 110 17.19 2.65 5.39
CA ALA A 110 17.75 4.00 5.47
C ALA A 110 19.12 4.03 6.21
N THR A 111 19.31 3.18 7.21
CA THR A 111 20.50 3.15 8.09
C THR A 111 21.86 3.16 7.36
N PRO A 112 22.06 2.51 6.20
CA PRO A 112 23.34 2.58 5.49
C PRO A 112 23.71 3.97 4.96
N TYR A 113 22.77 4.91 4.88
CA TYR A 113 22.95 6.17 4.16
C TYR A 113 22.93 7.42 5.05
N VAL A 114 22.23 7.36 6.20
CA VAL A 114 21.97 8.53 7.05
C VAL A 114 21.95 8.18 8.54
N ASP A 115 22.00 9.20 9.40
CA ASP A 115 21.73 9.06 10.84
C ASP A 115 20.21 8.84 11.05
N VAL A 116 19.81 7.57 11.21
CA VAL A 116 18.41 7.21 11.46
C VAL A 116 18.13 7.27 12.95
N ARG A 117 17.10 8.03 13.32
CA ARG A 117 16.58 8.12 14.68
C ARG A 117 15.17 7.54 14.74
N VAL A 118 14.94 6.66 15.70
CA VAL A 118 13.60 6.12 15.96
C VAL A 118 12.91 7.07 16.95
N ALA A 119 12.04 7.93 16.42
CA ALA A 119 11.29 8.92 17.20
C ALA A 119 10.26 8.28 18.13
N ALA A 120 9.69 7.13 17.73
CA ALA A 120 8.82 6.30 18.56
C ALA A 120 8.81 4.85 18.03
N ASP A 121 8.71 3.88 18.94
CA ASP A 121 8.66 2.45 18.61
C ASP A 121 7.50 1.77 19.34
N GLY A 122 6.60 1.16 18.60
CA GLY A 122 5.49 0.35 19.10
C GLY A 122 5.89 -1.07 19.52
N GLN A 123 7.16 -1.49 19.32
CA GLN A 123 7.61 -2.84 19.63
C GLN A 123 7.41 -3.25 21.10
N PRO A 124 7.66 -2.38 22.10
CA PRO A 124 7.40 -2.75 23.49
C PRO A 124 5.95 -3.13 23.78
N GLY A 125 4.99 -2.58 23.01
CA GLY A 125 3.57 -2.93 23.07
C GLY A 125 3.16 -4.08 22.14
N GLY A 126 4.09 -4.71 21.40
CA GLY A 126 3.79 -5.81 20.46
C GLY A 126 3.17 -5.35 19.13
N TYR A 127 3.27 -4.06 18.79
CA TYR A 127 2.68 -3.48 17.59
C TYR A 127 1.15 -3.65 17.49
N VAL A 128 0.47 -3.56 18.64
CA VAL A 128 -1.00 -3.63 18.69
C VAL A 128 -1.64 -2.24 18.76
N ASP A 129 -0.81 -1.19 18.85
CA ASP A 129 -1.22 0.21 18.92
C ASP A 129 -0.16 1.09 18.24
N ILE A 130 -0.51 2.36 18.03
CA ILE A 130 0.40 3.40 17.54
C ILE A 130 0.86 4.24 18.74
N PRO A 131 2.19 4.43 18.94
CA PRO A 131 2.66 5.35 19.95
C PRO A 131 2.02 6.74 19.80
N PRO A 132 1.44 7.33 20.85
CA PRO A 132 0.78 8.64 20.73
C PRO A 132 1.77 9.72 20.31
N VAL A 133 1.35 10.64 19.43
CA VAL A 133 2.21 11.69 18.85
C VAL A 133 2.93 12.49 19.93
N ALA A 134 2.27 12.76 21.06
CA ALA A 134 2.87 13.49 22.18
C ALA A 134 4.09 12.78 22.83
N SER A 135 4.27 11.48 22.56
CA SER A 135 5.43 10.72 23.06
C SER A 135 6.59 10.65 22.04
N TRP A 136 6.42 11.19 20.84
CA TRP A 136 7.48 11.14 19.82
C TRP A 136 8.61 12.10 20.14
N THR A 137 9.84 11.62 20.02
CA THR A 137 11.05 12.43 20.18
C THR A 137 11.58 12.80 18.81
N LEU A 138 11.04 13.90 18.25
CA LEU A 138 11.44 14.40 16.94
C LEU A 138 12.74 15.23 17.02
N SER A 139 13.62 15.03 16.03
CA SER A 139 14.84 15.81 15.86
C SER A 139 14.53 17.17 15.22
N PRO A 140 14.87 18.31 15.81
CA PRO A 140 14.47 19.65 15.31
C PRO A 140 14.87 19.95 13.85
N HIS A 141 15.90 19.28 13.35
CA HIS A 141 16.48 19.50 12.02
C HIS A 141 16.50 18.20 11.19
N ALA A 142 15.63 17.24 11.50
CA ALA A 142 15.49 16.05 10.67
C ALA A 142 15.12 16.43 9.22
N ALA A 143 15.67 15.72 8.25
CA ALA A 143 15.31 15.95 6.86
C ALA A 143 13.83 15.65 6.59
N TYR A 144 13.31 14.64 7.28
CA TYR A 144 11.89 14.22 7.26
C TYR A 144 11.57 13.34 8.47
N VAL A 145 10.27 13.19 8.72
CA VAL A 145 9.70 12.16 9.61
C VAL A 145 9.03 11.11 8.73
N HIS A 146 9.33 9.83 8.96
CA HIS A 146 8.73 8.74 8.20
C HIS A 146 7.75 7.92 9.04
N ILE A 147 6.60 7.61 8.45
CA ILE A 147 5.60 6.67 9.00
C ILE A 147 5.23 5.60 7.98
N THR A 148 4.74 4.46 8.47
CA THR A 148 4.00 3.48 7.67
C THR A 148 2.51 3.65 7.98
N ALA A 149 1.75 4.23 7.06
CA ALA A 149 0.35 4.61 7.29
C ALA A 149 -0.54 3.42 7.63
N ASN A 150 -0.25 2.25 7.05
CA ASN A 150 -0.92 1.00 7.38
C ASN A 150 0.08 -0.17 7.42
N GLU A 151 0.25 -0.76 8.57
CA GLU A 151 1.10 -1.94 8.79
C GLU A 151 0.40 -3.23 8.37
N THR A 152 0.67 -3.65 7.15
CA THR A 152 0.03 -4.80 6.48
C THR A 152 0.10 -6.11 7.28
N ILE A 153 1.13 -6.29 8.12
CA ILE A 153 1.39 -7.52 8.88
C ILE A 153 0.68 -7.47 10.23
N HIS A 154 0.79 -6.35 10.95
CA HIS A 154 0.24 -6.20 12.29
C HIS A 154 -1.21 -5.70 12.29
N GLY A 155 -1.69 -5.15 11.16
CA GLY A 155 -3.05 -4.64 11.04
C GLY A 155 -3.31 -3.35 11.81
N VAL A 156 -2.27 -2.53 11.96
CA VAL A 156 -2.31 -1.22 12.62
C VAL A 156 -2.34 -0.12 11.55
N GLU A 157 -3.26 0.83 11.64
CA GLU A 157 -3.48 1.90 10.68
C GLU A 157 -3.57 3.27 11.38
N PHE A 158 -2.82 4.25 10.89
CA PHE A 158 -3.00 5.65 11.28
C PHE A 158 -4.34 6.15 10.79
N ARG A 159 -5.22 6.57 11.71
CA ARG A 159 -6.54 7.11 11.39
C ARG A 159 -6.49 8.57 10.99
N ASP A 160 -5.56 9.29 11.58
CA ASP A 160 -5.33 10.70 11.33
C ASP A 160 -3.88 10.93 10.90
N THR A 161 -3.66 11.96 10.10
CA THR A 161 -2.31 12.39 9.77
C THR A 161 -1.67 13.01 11.02
N PRO A 162 -0.55 12.47 11.51
CA PRO A 162 0.11 13.04 12.69
C PRO A 162 0.63 14.46 12.41
N ASP A 163 0.62 15.28 13.44
CA ASP A 163 1.27 16.58 13.41
C ASP A 163 2.75 16.43 13.79
N VAL A 164 3.62 16.74 12.85
CA VAL A 164 5.08 16.71 13.01
C VAL A 164 5.71 18.11 12.95
N GLY A 165 4.88 19.13 13.15
CA GLY A 165 5.28 20.53 13.09
C GLY A 165 5.70 20.95 11.68
N THR A 166 6.88 21.57 11.56
CA THR A 166 7.42 22.06 10.27
C THR A 166 8.23 21.02 9.50
N LEU A 167 8.44 19.84 10.06
CA LEU A 167 9.17 18.77 9.39
C LEU A 167 8.35 18.16 8.25
N PRO A 168 8.95 17.80 7.12
CA PRO A 168 8.24 17.07 6.08
C PRO A 168 7.84 15.68 6.57
N LEU A 169 6.54 15.34 6.45
CA LEU A 169 6.04 13.99 6.74
C LEU A 169 6.12 13.14 5.47
N PHE A 170 6.84 12.01 5.55
CA PHE A 170 6.93 11.00 4.50
C PHE A 170 6.17 9.76 4.93
N ALA A 171 5.37 9.18 4.03
CA ALA A 171 4.50 8.08 4.41
C ALA A 171 4.45 6.95 3.39
N ASP A 172 4.59 5.71 3.88
CA ASP A 172 4.29 4.49 3.13
C ASP A 172 2.78 4.21 3.17
N PHE A 173 2.12 4.42 2.04
CA PHE A 173 0.72 4.11 1.83
C PHE A 173 0.49 2.84 1.01
N SER A 174 1.48 1.99 0.82
CA SER A 174 1.37 0.82 -0.07
C SER A 174 0.11 0.00 0.15
N SER A 175 -0.33 -0.17 1.39
CA SER A 175 -1.51 -0.99 1.71
C SER A 175 -2.79 -0.21 2.00
N SER A 176 -2.76 1.13 1.92
CA SER A 176 -3.92 1.98 2.19
C SER A 176 -4.10 3.13 1.20
N ILE A 177 -3.25 3.28 0.19
CA ILE A 177 -3.42 4.30 -0.86
C ILE A 177 -4.80 4.16 -1.52
N ALA A 178 -5.51 5.25 -1.76
CA ALA A 178 -6.84 5.27 -2.36
C ALA A 178 -7.91 4.45 -1.60
N SER A 179 -7.70 4.09 -0.34
CA SER A 179 -8.69 3.37 0.47
C SER A 179 -9.71 4.31 1.13
N GLU A 180 -9.34 5.56 1.32
CA GLU A 180 -10.15 6.64 1.87
C GLU A 180 -9.63 8.02 1.40
N PRO A 181 -10.43 9.09 1.52
CA PRO A 181 -9.97 10.45 1.23
C PRO A 181 -8.76 10.84 2.09
N LEU A 182 -7.77 11.47 1.45
CA LEU A 182 -6.52 11.88 2.06
C LEU A 182 -6.19 13.32 1.65
N ASP A 183 -5.85 14.16 2.61
CA ASP A 183 -5.29 15.47 2.29
C ASP A 183 -3.79 15.35 2.00
N ILE A 184 -3.45 15.27 0.71
CA ILE A 184 -2.08 15.15 0.21
C ILE A 184 -1.18 16.29 0.71
N ARG A 185 -1.74 17.50 0.92
CA ARG A 185 -0.97 18.69 1.34
C ARG A 185 -0.31 18.54 2.71
N ARG A 186 -0.82 17.63 3.54
CA ARG A 186 -0.23 17.33 4.85
C ARG A 186 1.05 16.53 4.79
N TYR A 187 1.43 16.04 3.60
CA TYR A 187 2.60 15.20 3.40
C TYR A 187 3.64 15.90 2.51
N GLY A 188 4.89 15.75 2.85
CA GLY A 188 5.99 16.11 1.97
C GLY A 188 6.17 15.08 0.86
N LEU A 189 5.94 13.79 1.21
CA LEU A 189 6.02 12.69 0.26
C LEU A 189 5.11 11.53 0.69
N ILE A 190 4.38 10.97 -0.28
CA ILE A 190 3.64 9.72 -0.15
C ILE A 190 4.20 8.75 -1.17
N TYR A 191 4.33 7.48 -0.79
CA TYR A 191 4.66 6.43 -1.75
C TYR A 191 3.84 5.17 -1.55
N ALA A 192 3.71 4.39 -2.62
CA ALA A 192 3.00 3.12 -2.60
C ALA A 192 3.55 2.14 -3.63
N GLY A 193 3.87 0.92 -3.18
CA GLY A 193 4.01 -0.21 -4.10
C GLY A 193 2.64 -0.59 -4.66
N ALA A 194 2.50 -0.65 -5.99
CA ALA A 194 1.19 -0.81 -6.63
C ALA A 194 0.51 -2.16 -6.34
N GLN A 195 1.28 -3.22 -6.06
CA GLN A 195 0.82 -4.60 -5.95
C GLN A 195 -0.21 -4.89 -4.85
N LYS A 196 -0.58 -3.91 -4.05
CA LYS A 196 -1.58 -4.03 -2.99
C LYS A 196 -2.91 -3.43 -3.42
N ASN A 197 -2.96 -2.12 -3.61
CA ASN A 197 -4.22 -1.41 -3.82
C ASN A 197 -4.34 -0.67 -5.16
N LEU A 198 -3.24 -0.49 -5.92
CA LEU A 198 -3.24 0.29 -7.16
C LEU A 198 -3.06 -0.53 -8.44
N GLY A 199 -2.60 -1.78 -8.36
CA GLY A 199 -2.34 -2.51 -9.60
C GLY A 199 -1.38 -3.69 -9.44
N PRO A 200 -0.54 -3.96 -10.47
CA PRO A 200 0.35 -5.11 -10.49
C PRO A 200 1.62 -4.90 -9.66
N VAL A 201 2.34 -6.00 -9.43
CA VAL A 201 3.69 -6.00 -8.85
C VAL A 201 4.71 -5.42 -9.84
N GLY A 202 5.78 -4.79 -9.33
CA GLY A 202 6.92 -4.34 -10.15
C GLY A 202 6.89 -2.87 -10.54
N ILE A 203 5.85 -2.14 -10.16
CA ILE A 203 5.74 -0.69 -10.29
C ILE A 203 5.31 -0.07 -8.96
N SER A 204 5.78 1.12 -8.69
CA SER A 204 5.43 1.91 -7.51
C SER A 204 5.16 3.35 -7.88
N VAL A 205 4.40 4.04 -7.06
CA VAL A 205 4.10 5.47 -7.20
C VAL A 205 4.78 6.25 -6.08
N VAL A 206 5.37 7.39 -6.42
CA VAL A 206 5.85 8.39 -5.45
C VAL A 206 5.19 9.73 -5.78
N ILE A 207 4.53 10.32 -4.80
CA ILE A 207 3.89 11.64 -4.87
C ILE A 207 4.67 12.54 -3.94
N VAL A 208 5.38 13.51 -4.50
CA VAL A 208 6.33 14.32 -3.73
C VAL A 208 6.15 15.81 -4.02
N ARG A 209 6.17 16.63 -2.96
CA ARG A 209 6.14 18.08 -3.08
C ARG A 209 7.36 18.57 -3.86
N ARG A 210 7.15 19.35 -4.93
CA ARG A 210 8.21 19.73 -5.89
C ARG A 210 9.38 20.45 -5.23
N GLU A 211 9.12 21.31 -4.24
CA GLU A 211 10.16 22.02 -3.50
C GLU A 211 11.18 21.11 -2.81
N LEU A 212 10.77 19.88 -2.45
CA LEU A 212 11.67 18.91 -1.81
C LEU A 212 12.67 18.31 -2.79
N LEU A 213 12.37 18.31 -4.08
CA LEU A 213 13.28 17.79 -5.13
C LEU A 213 14.51 18.68 -5.34
N GLU A 214 14.44 19.94 -4.90
CA GLU A 214 15.55 20.92 -4.97
C GLU A 214 16.54 20.76 -3.81
N ARG A 215 16.18 19.96 -2.79
CA ARG A 215 17.04 19.75 -1.62
C ARG A 215 18.29 18.93 -1.97
N ALA A 216 19.39 19.25 -1.33
CA ALA A 216 20.60 18.44 -1.41
C ALA A 216 20.35 17.06 -0.79
N GLY A 217 20.59 16.03 -1.58
CA GLY A 217 20.62 14.65 -1.10
C GLY A 217 22.04 14.09 -1.05
N GLN A 218 22.16 12.80 -0.82
CA GLN A 218 23.43 12.08 -0.89
C GLN A 218 23.95 12.03 -2.34
N PRO A 219 25.25 11.91 -2.58
CA PRO A 219 25.80 11.56 -3.88
C PRO A 219 25.17 10.25 -4.39
N ARG A 220 24.65 10.27 -5.62
CA ARG A 220 23.94 9.13 -6.21
C ARG A 220 24.07 9.14 -7.74
N ALA A 221 23.90 7.95 -8.33
CA ALA A 221 23.76 7.85 -9.78
C ALA A 221 22.42 8.49 -10.23
N ASP A 222 22.38 9.00 -11.43
CA ASP A 222 21.23 9.71 -12.01
C ASP A 222 19.94 8.88 -11.98
N ILE A 223 20.06 7.57 -12.22
CA ILE A 223 18.95 6.62 -12.17
C ILE A 223 18.28 6.52 -10.77
N PHE A 224 18.95 6.95 -9.71
CA PHE A 224 18.43 6.99 -8.35
C PHE A 224 17.99 8.40 -7.93
N ASN A 225 18.04 9.36 -8.84
CA ASN A 225 17.70 10.75 -8.61
C ASN A 225 16.26 11.04 -9.03
N TYR A 226 15.39 11.31 -8.05
CA TYR A 226 13.99 11.62 -8.33
C TYR A 226 13.78 12.88 -9.17
N ALA A 227 14.62 13.92 -9.01
CA ALA A 227 14.55 15.11 -9.87
C ALA A 227 14.80 14.76 -11.33
N SER A 228 15.75 13.85 -11.62
CA SER A 228 16.04 13.36 -12.98
C SER A 228 14.87 12.54 -13.55
N HIS A 229 14.20 11.76 -12.74
CA HIS A 229 12.98 11.05 -13.14
C HIS A 229 11.84 12.02 -13.45
N VAL A 230 11.62 13.04 -12.61
CA VAL A 230 10.59 14.07 -12.86
C VAL A 230 10.85 14.80 -14.18
N ALA A 231 12.11 15.17 -14.46
CA ALA A 231 12.48 15.85 -15.71
C ALA A 231 12.28 14.99 -16.99
N ARG A 232 11.99 13.73 -16.85
CA ARG A 232 11.79 12.75 -17.92
C ARG A 232 10.46 11.99 -17.80
N ASP A 233 9.46 12.53 -17.11
CA ASP A 233 8.13 11.93 -16.92
C ASP A 233 8.22 10.46 -16.47
N SER A 234 9.15 10.18 -15.55
CA SER A 234 9.48 8.82 -15.05
C SER A 234 10.07 7.87 -16.10
N MET A 235 10.46 8.37 -17.28
CA MET A 235 11.01 7.59 -18.40
C MET A 235 12.51 7.84 -18.61
N LEU A 236 13.25 8.03 -17.53
CA LEU A 236 14.71 8.15 -17.56
C LEU A 236 15.36 6.89 -18.18
N ASN A 237 14.84 5.73 -17.87
CA ASN A 237 15.10 4.44 -18.51
C ASN A 237 13.78 3.81 -18.99
N THR A 238 13.83 2.67 -19.67
CA THR A 238 12.63 1.93 -20.06
C THR A 238 11.85 1.49 -18.84
N PRO A 239 10.62 1.98 -18.63
CA PRO A 239 9.79 1.61 -17.49
C PRO A 239 9.14 0.24 -17.71
N PRO A 240 8.54 -0.37 -16.69
CA PRO A 240 7.73 -1.58 -16.83
C PRO A 240 6.38 -1.23 -17.50
N THR A 241 6.38 -1.10 -18.84
CA THR A 241 5.26 -0.60 -19.65
C THR A 241 3.95 -1.31 -19.38
N TRP A 242 3.96 -2.65 -19.37
CA TRP A 242 2.80 -3.46 -19.05
C TRP A 242 2.22 -3.17 -17.66
N ASN A 243 3.10 -3.04 -16.66
CA ASN A 243 2.65 -2.79 -15.30
C ASN A 243 2.08 -1.37 -15.14
N TRP A 244 2.67 -0.40 -15.86
CA TRP A 244 2.13 0.96 -15.88
C TRP A 244 0.74 1.01 -16.53
N TYR A 245 0.59 0.32 -17.65
CA TYR A 245 -0.70 0.18 -18.31
C TYR A 245 -1.77 -0.44 -17.39
N LEU A 246 -1.47 -1.57 -16.74
CA LEU A 246 -2.39 -2.20 -15.78
C LEU A 246 -2.71 -1.33 -14.56
N LEU A 247 -1.74 -0.55 -14.09
CA LEU A 247 -1.97 0.44 -13.02
C LEU A 247 -2.95 1.51 -13.53
N GLY A 248 -2.75 2.05 -14.74
CA GLY A 248 -3.66 3.02 -15.35
C GLY A 248 -5.08 2.48 -15.46
N LEU A 249 -5.26 1.25 -15.96
CA LEU A 249 -6.58 0.60 -16.02
C LEU A 249 -7.21 0.44 -14.63
N THR A 250 -6.41 0.11 -13.62
CA THR A 250 -6.91 -0.07 -12.24
C THR A 250 -7.36 1.27 -11.64
N VAL A 251 -6.59 2.34 -11.85
CA VAL A 251 -6.93 3.68 -11.38
C VAL A 251 -8.19 4.21 -12.07
N LYS A 252 -8.29 4.03 -13.39
CA LYS A 252 -9.49 4.36 -14.17
C LYS A 252 -10.72 3.60 -13.65
N TRP A 253 -10.58 2.31 -13.42
CA TRP A 253 -11.63 1.50 -12.82
C TRP A 253 -12.05 2.07 -11.45
N MET A 254 -11.12 2.52 -10.61
CA MET A 254 -11.48 3.13 -9.32
C MET A 254 -12.30 4.41 -9.49
N LEU A 255 -11.98 5.25 -10.45
CA LEU A 255 -12.77 6.45 -10.76
C LEU A 255 -14.20 6.07 -11.21
N GLU A 256 -14.32 5.10 -12.12
CA GLU A 256 -15.63 4.59 -12.60
C GLU A 256 -16.47 3.96 -11.48
N GLN A 257 -15.84 3.43 -10.45
CA GLN A 257 -16.52 2.88 -9.27
C GLN A 257 -16.95 3.94 -8.23
N GLY A 258 -16.80 5.22 -8.54
CA GLY A 258 -17.19 6.34 -7.67
C GLY A 258 -16.05 6.93 -6.84
N GLY A 259 -14.80 6.61 -7.19
CA GLY A 259 -13.62 7.20 -6.58
C GLY A 259 -13.39 6.81 -5.12
N VAL A 260 -12.47 7.51 -4.48
CA VAL A 260 -12.00 7.19 -3.13
C VAL A 260 -13.11 7.23 -2.08
N ALA A 261 -14.07 8.15 -2.20
CA ALA A 261 -15.17 8.25 -1.23
C ALA A 261 -16.06 6.98 -1.22
N ALA A 262 -16.37 6.43 -2.40
CA ALA A 262 -17.14 5.20 -2.52
C ALA A 262 -16.34 3.98 -2.00
N PHE A 263 -15.04 3.96 -2.21
CA PHE A 263 -14.18 2.91 -1.65
C PHE A 263 -14.08 3.01 -0.13
N ALA A 264 -14.02 4.20 0.45
CA ALA A 264 -14.01 4.39 1.90
C ALA A 264 -15.23 3.73 2.57
N GLN A 265 -16.42 3.92 1.99
CA GLN A 265 -17.66 3.30 2.49
C GLN A 265 -17.61 1.76 2.39
N ARG A 266 -17.25 1.22 1.21
CA ARG A 266 -17.14 -0.23 1.00
C ARG A 266 -16.06 -0.87 1.88
N ASN A 267 -14.94 -0.19 2.08
CA ASN A 267 -13.84 -0.67 2.93
C ASN A 267 -14.24 -0.68 4.40
N ALA A 268 -14.97 0.34 4.86
CA ALA A 268 -15.53 0.37 6.21
C ALA A 268 -16.55 -0.77 6.42
N GLU A 269 -17.44 -1.01 5.45
CA GLU A 269 -18.39 -2.13 5.47
C GLU A 269 -17.69 -3.48 5.54
N LYS A 270 -16.73 -3.75 4.65
CA LYS A 270 -15.96 -5.00 4.65
C LYS A 270 -15.23 -5.24 5.96
N ALA A 271 -14.57 -4.21 6.49
CA ALA A 271 -13.85 -4.29 7.75
C ALA A 271 -14.82 -4.55 8.92
N ALA A 272 -15.95 -3.85 8.97
CA ALA A 272 -16.97 -4.03 10.00
C ALA A 272 -17.53 -5.46 10.02
N LEU A 273 -17.78 -6.06 8.85
CA LEU A 273 -18.23 -7.44 8.72
C LEU A 273 -17.23 -8.42 9.36
N VAL A 274 -15.95 -8.33 9.01
CA VAL A 274 -14.92 -9.26 9.49
C VAL A 274 -14.61 -9.02 10.98
N TYR A 275 -14.46 -7.75 11.43
CA TYR A 275 -14.26 -7.46 12.85
C TYR A 275 -15.48 -7.85 13.68
N GLY A 276 -16.70 -7.66 13.16
CA GLY A 276 -17.92 -8.11 13.83
C GLY A 276 -17.95 -9.62 14.08
N ALA A 277 -17.51 -10.42 13.10
CA ALA A 277 -17.38 -11.87 13.27
C ALA A 277 -16.28 -12.23 14.29
N ILE A 278 -15.16 -11.53 14.31
CA ILE A 278 -14.09 -11.75 15.29
C ILE A 278 -14.56 -11.41 16.70
N ASP A 279 -15.05 -10.18 16.89
CA ASP A 279 -15.42 -9.65 18.22
C ASP A 279 -16.67 -10.38 18.78
N GLY A 280 -17.59 -10.82 17.92
CA GLY A 280 -18.79 -11.59 18.28
C GLY A 280 -18.56 -13.08 18.52
N SER A 281 -17.34 -13.60 18.31
CA SER A 281 -17.04 -15.04 18.40
C SER A 281 -16.89 -15.59 19.81
N GLY A 282 -17.08 -14.77 20.85
CA GLY A 282 -16.86 -15.20 22.24
C GLY A 282 -15.39 -15.55 22.55
N GLY A 283 -14.45 -15.03 21.76
CA GLY A 283 -13.00 -15.26 21.93
C GLY A 283 -12.46 -16.45 21.14
N PHE A 284 -13.28 -17.12 20.32
CA PHE A 284 -12.82 -18.15 19.40
C PHE A 284 -11.85 -17.56 18.35
N TYR A 285 -12.23 -16.43 17.75
CA TYR A 285 -11.32 -15.59 16.94
C TYR A 285 -10.81 -14.44 17.80
N ARG A 286 -9.54 -14.10 17.68
CA ARG A 286 -8.91 -13.03 18.46
C ARG A 286 -8.13 -12.08 17.56
N ASN A 287 -8.41 -10.80 17.65
CA ASN A 287 -7.58 -9.74 17.10
C ASN A 287 -6.98 -8.93 18.24
N GLN A 288 -5.66 -8.75 18.25
CA GLN A 288 -4.94 -8.10 19.36
C GLN A 288 -4.84 -6.59 19.20
N VAL A 289 -5.14 -6.06 17.99
CA VAL A 289 -4.99 -4.63 17.67
C VAL A 289 -6.05 -3.81 18.40
N MET A 290 -5.63 -2.71 19.01
CA MET A 290 -6.52 -1.77 19.67
C MET A 290 -7.60 -1.27 18.68
N PRO A 291 -8.89 -1.27 19.08
CA PRO A 291 -9.99 -0.94 18.16
C PRO A 291 -9.83 0.41 17.44
N THR A 292 -9.21 1.39 18.09
CA THR A 292 -9.00 2.75 17.57
C THR A 292 -8.03 2.81 16.38
N VAL A 293 -7.15 1.82 16.23
CA VAL A 293 -6.11 1.77 15.19
C VAL A 293 -6.19 0.50 14.32
N ARG A 294 -7.28 -0.25 14.41
CA ARG A 294 -7.50 -1.42 13.55
C ARG A 294 -7.50 -1.06 12.08
N SER A 295 -6.73 -1.77 11.28
CA SER A 295 -6.67 -1.58 9.83
C SER A 295 -7.98 -1.98 9.15
N ARG A 296 -8.46 -1.15 8.23
CA ARG A 296 -9.58 -1.49 7.34
C ARG A 296 -9.16 -2.37 6.16
N MET A 297 -7.84 -2.42 5.89
CA MET A 297 -7.29 -3.13 4.73
C MET A 297 -6.74 -4.51 5.07
N ASN A 298 -6.13 -4.67 6.25
CA ASN A 298 -5.44 -5.90 6.61
C ASN A 298 -5.81 -6.31 8.03
N ILE A 299 -6.57 -7.38 8.15
CA ILE A 299 -7.12 -7.85 9.42
C ILE A 299 -6.43 -9.16 9.82
N PRO A 300 -5.40 -9.12 10.69
CA PRO A 300 -4.84 -10.32 11.30
C PRO A 300 -5.77 -10.84 12.39
N PHE A 301 -5.86 -12.16 12.54
CA PHE A 301 -6.57 -12.80 13.65
C PHE A 301 -6.04 -14.21 13.91
N PHE A 302 -6.38 -14.77 15.07
CA PHE A 302 -5.86 -16.03 15.59
C PHE A 302 -6.99 -16.84 16.19
N LEU A 303 -6.86 -18.17 16.15
CA LEU A 303 -7.80 -19.08 16.82
C LEU A 303 -7.29 -19.60 18.18
N GLY A 304 -6.08 -19.25 18.56
CA GLY A 304 -5.50 -19.65 19.85
C GLY A 304 -4.81 -21.02 19.87
N ASP A 305 -4.88 -21.77 18.75
CA ASP A 305 -4.17 -23.02 18.50
C ASP A 305 -3.64 -23.02 17.07
N GLU A 306 -2.34 -23.24 16.88
CA GLU A 306 -1.68 -23.28 15.56
C GLU A 306 -2.23 -24.39 14.65
N GLN A 307 -2.71 -25.51 15.23
CA GLN A 307 -3.32 -26.59 14.45
C GLN A 307 -4.68 -26.15 13.88
N LEU A 308 -5.45 -25.43 14.69
CA LEU A 308 -6.72 -24.84 14.27
C LEU A 308 -6.51 -23.74 13.22
N ASP A 309 -5.49 -22.90 13.36
CA ASP A 309 -5.10 -21.91 12.35
C ASP A 309 -4.78 -22.61 11.00
N ALA A 310 -4.01 -23.71 11.04
CA ALA A 310 -3.66 -24.46 9.84
C ALA A 310 -4.89 -25.13 9.19
N LEU A 311 -5.79 -25.67 9.98
CA LEU A 311 -7.04 -26.27 9.53
C LEU A 311 -7.95 -25.22 8.87
N PHE A 312 -8.11 -24.05 9.52
CA PHE A 312 -8.87 -22.92 8.97
C PHE A 312 -8.34 -22.53 7.58
N VAL A 313 -7.02 -22.39 7.42
CA VAL A 313 -6.38 -22.04 6.13
C VAL A 313 -6.62 -23.12 5.09
N SER A 314 -6.58 -24.40 5.47
CA SER A 314 -6.81 -25.51 4.54
C SER A 314 -8.26 -25.56 4.06
N GLU A 315 -9.22 -25.47 4.99
CA GLU A 315 -10.65 -25.56 4.67
C GLU A 315 -11.14 -24.30 3.94
N SER A 316 -10.66 -23.11 4.31
CA SER A 316 -10.99 -21.88 3.62
C SER A 316 -10.56 -21.92 2.15
N LYS A 317 -9.36 -22.50 1.86
CA LYS A 317 -8.89 -22.68 0.51
C LYS A 317 -9.82 -23.63 -0.28
N ALA A 318 -10.29 -24.71 0.33
CA ALA A 318 -11.24 -25.63 -0.30
C ALA A 318 -12.60 -24.95 -0.57
N ALA A 319 -12.99 -23.99 0.27
CA ALA A 319 -14.20 -23.16 0.11
C ALA A 319 -14.02 -22.00 -0.89
N GLY A 320 -12.87 -21.88 -1.58
CA GLY A 320 -12.62 -20.82 -2.57
C GLY A 320 -12.20 -19.47 -1.94
N LEU A 321 -11.75 -19.48 -0.68
CA LEU A 321 -11.21 -18.32 0.04
C LEU A 321 -9.69 -18.46 0.13
N LEU A 322 -8.97 -17.78 -0.76
CA LEU A 322 -7.53 -18.00 -0.96
C LEU A 322 -6.66 -17.06 -0.14
N ALA A 323 -5.44 -17.52 0.18
CA ALA A 323 -4.33 -16.73 0.70
C ALA A 323 -4.60 -16.10 2.10
N LEU A 324 -5.36 -16.76 2.96
CA LEU A 324 -5.69 -16.32 4.32
C LEU A 324 -4.57 -16.59 5.34
N LYS A 325 -3.55 -17.40 5.02
CA LYS A 325 -2.44 -17.66 5.95
C LYS A 325 -1.74 -16.36 6.36
N GLY A 326 -1.57 -16.17 7.68
CA GLY A 326 -0.85 -15.03 8.25
C GLY A 326 0.64 -14.99 7.86
N HIS A 327 1.27 -13.86 8.11
CA HIS A 327 2.69 -13.69 7.80
C HIS A 327 3.55 -14.47 8.79
N LYS A 328 4.67 -15.06 8.32
CA LYS A 328 5.60 -15.88 9.12
C LYS A 328 6.12 -15.19 10.40
N ALA A 329 6.14 -13.86 10.44
CA ALA A 329 6.60 -13.09 11.59
C ALA A 329 5.57 -13.01 12.73
N VAL A 330 4.28 -13.26 12.44
CA VAL A 330 3.16 -13.10 13.38
C VAL A 330 2.36 -14.39 13.53
N GLY A 331 2.27 -15.20 12.46
CA GLY A 331 1.42 -16.42 12.44
C GLY A 331 -0.05 -16.12 12.15
N GLY A 332 -0.93 -17.02 12.56
CA GLY A 332 -2.37 -16.88 12.48
C GLY A 332 -2.92 -16.78 11.06
N ILE A 333 -4.02 -16.05 10.95
CA ILE A 333 -4.75 -15.77 9.72
C ILE A 333 -4.66 -14.27 9.40
N ARG A 334 -4.73 -13.90 8.13
CA ARG A 334 -4.82 -12.50 7.73
C ARG A 334 -5.73 -12.34 6.51
N ALA A 335 -6.82 -11.61 6.68
CA ALA A 335 -7.67 -11.19 5.58
C ALA A 335 -7.25 -9.81 5.05
N SER A 336 -6.84 -9.73 3.78
CA SER A 336 -6.57 -8.46 3.10
C SER A 336 -7.75 -8.07 2.23
N LEU A 337 -8.34 -6.89 2.52
CA LEU A 337 -9.62 -6.42 1.99
C LEU A 337 -9.46 -5.21 1.09
N TYR A 338 -8.44 -5.20 0.25
CA TYR A 338 -8.16 -4.08 -0.65
C TYR A 338 -9.34 -3.67 -1.53
N ASN A 339 -9.24 -2.55 -2.22
CA ASN A 339 -10.34 -1.97 -2.99
C ASN A 339 -10.97 -2.94 -4.00
N ALA A 340 -10.18 -3.78 -4.65
CA ALA A 340 -10.66 -4.76 -5.62
C ALA A 340 -11.34 -6.00 -4.98
N MET A 341 -11.25 -6.20 -3.66
CA MET A 341 -12.03 -7.21 -2.96
C MET A 341 -13.48 -6.74 -2.83
N PRO A 342 -14.46 -7.43 -3.43
CA PRO A 342 -15.86 -7.05 -3.31
C PRO A 342 -16.41 -7.33 -1.89
N VAL A 343 -17.48 -6.65 -1.51
CA VAL A 343 -18.19 -6.89 -0.22
C VAL A 343 -18.62 -8.36 -0.11
N ALA A 344 -19.03 -8.98 -1.21
CA ALA A 344 -19.38 -10.40 -1.27
C ALA A 344 -18.22 -11.32 -0.82
N GLY A 345 -16.97 -10.93 -1.03
CA GLY A 345 -15.80 -11.67 -0.53
C GLY A 345 -15.71 -11.62 0.99
N ALA A 346 -15.92 -10.46 1.61
CA ALA A 346 -15.98 -10.33 3.07
C ALA A 346 -17.15 -11.11 3.67
N GLN A 347 -18.31 -11.05 3.02
CA GLN A 347 -19.50 -11.82 3.43
C GLN A 347 -19.24 -13.33 3.37
N ALA A 348 -18.61 -13.82 2.29
CA ALA A 348 -18.25 -15.23 2.14
C ALA A 348 -17.25 -15.68 3.23
N LEU A 349 -16.26 -14.83 3.56
CA LEU A 349 -15.34 -15.11 4.66
C LEU A 349 -16.06 -15.19 6.00
N VAL A 350 -16.96 -14.26 6.30
CA VAL A 350 -17.73 -14.24 7.55
C VAL A 350 -18.65 -15.46 7.66
N ALA A 351 -19.32 -15.85 6.58
CA ALA A 351 -20.13 -17.07 6.54
C ALA A 351 -19.28 -18.32 6.83
N PHE A 352 -18.10 -18.40 6.22
CA PHE A 352 -17.15 -19.48 6.50
C PHE A 352 -16.65 -19.45 7.96
N MET A 353 -16.36 -18.28 8.53
CA MET A 353 -15.93 -18.14 9.92
C MET A 353 -17.01 -18.66 10.88
N HIS A 354 -18.27 -18.33 10.66
CA HIS A 354 -19.39 -18.82 11.49
C HIS A 354 -19.54 -20.34 11.40
N ASP A 355 -19.52 -20.92 10.18
CA ASP A 355 -19.60 -22.36 9.99
C ASP A 355 -18.40 -23.09 10.64
N PHE A 356 -17.19 -22.56 10.44
CA PHE A 356 -15.98 -23.14 11.05
C PHE A 356 -16.05 -23.10 12.58
N GLN A 357 -16.49 -22.00 13.17
CA GLN A 357 -16.68 -21.89 14.62
C GLN A 357 -17.73 -22.89 15.12
N GLN A 358 -18.84 -23.09 14.42
CA GLN A 358 -19.86 -24.08 14.84
C GLN A 358 -19.33 -25.52 14.84
N ARG A 359 -18.38 -25.85 13.97
CA ARG A 359 -17.81 -27.21 13.84
C ARG A 359 -16.63 -27.46 14.80
N HIS A 360 -15.93 -26.42 15.20
CA HIS A 360 -14.65 -26.54 15.91
C HIS A 360 -14.55 -25.72 17.20
N GLY A 361 -15.60 -24.95 17.57
CA GLY A 361 -15.68 -24.10 18.76
C GLY A 361 -16.30 -24.74 20.00
#